data_cb3282871dde1cc2f67420e43ccbdd92
#
_entry.id   cb3282871dde1cc2f67420e43ccbdd92
#
_cell.length_a   1.000
_cell.length_b   1.000
_cell.length_c   1.000
_cell.angle_alpha   90.00
_cell.angle_beta   90.00
_cell.angle_gamma   90.00
#
_symmetry.space_group_name_H-M   'P 1'
#
loop_
_entity.id
_entity.type
_entity.pdbx_description
1 polymer ?
#
loop_
_entity_poly.entity_id
_entity_poly.type
_entity_poly.pdbx_seq_one_letter_code
_entity_poly.pdbx_strand_id
1 'polypeptide(L)'
;MERAEERVALVTGSGKGIGAGIVRVLCSAGIRCLINCNTNRQMAEDTLRLVREAGGEAFIVQADVSDPAQARSLVDAVMERWGRLDILVNNAAMQYNRFVDEYDLTLLRRLWNINVGGYWRMIREACPYLRQSPLPRIINIGSVHGKRPTCFDAGYAMTKGAIRMLTREAALEFLPDGITVNCLTLGGCRIEFKTGDPAFHSYRPKAVMNPSGRRASRLILPEEVGHMILYLCSPEASGVTGDCIRMDAGQSLVF
;
A
#
# COMPACT_ATOMS: atom_id res chain seq x y z
N MET A 1 -22.94 -16.99 3.37
CA MET A 1 -21.56 -16.47 3.55
C MET A 1 -20.83 -16.67 2.24
N GLU A 2 -20.49 -15.60 1.55
CA GLU A 2 -19.66 -15.65 0.34
C GLU A 2 -18.28 -16.22 0.71
N ARG A 3 -17.77 -17.16 -0.07
CA ARG A 3 -16.44 -17.73 0.19
C ARG A 3 -15.37 -16.66 -0.14
N ALA A 4 -14.31 -16.61 0.66
CA ALA A 4 -13.16 -15.76 0.38
C ALA A 4 -12.60 -15.97 -1.04
N GLU A 5 -12.73 -17.17 -1.57
CA GLU A 5 -12.33 -17.62 -2.91
C GLU A 5 -13.01 -16.89 -4.08
N GLU A 6 -14.07 -16.12 -3.82
CA GLU A 6 -14.77 -15.36 -4.86
C GLU A 6 -14.36 -13.88 -4.89
N ARG A 7 -13.61 -13.40 -3.90
CA ARG A 7 -13.23 -11.99 -3.80
C ARG A 7 -12.01 -11.65 -4.63
N VAL A 8 -12.00 -10.40 -5.10
CA VAL A 8 -10.95 -9.87 -5.98
C VAL A 8 -10.31 -8.64 -5.36
N ALA A 9 -8.98 -8.61 -5.34
CA ALA A 9 -8.17 -7.51 -4.86
C ALA A 9 -7.30 -6.90 -5.98
N LEU A 10 -7.21 -5.57 -6.00
CA LEU A 10 -6.22 -4.83 -6.76
C LEU A 10 -5.20 -4.25 -5.77
N VAL A 11 -3.93 -4.63 -5.92
CA VAL A 11 -2.84 -4.16 -5.05
C VAL A 11 -1.81 -3.40 -5.87
N THR A 12 -1.72 -2.08 -5.68
CA THR A 12 -0.77 -1.26 -6.43
C THR A 12 0.66 -1.40 -5.90
N GLY A 13 1.66 -1.36 -6.81
CA GLY A 13 3.07 -1.50 -6.43
C GLY A 13 3.39 -2.84 -5.77
N SER A 14 2.73 -3.91 -6.18
CA SER A 14 2.79 -5.22 -5.53
C SER A 14 3.76 -6.22 -6.16
N GLY A 15 4.52 -5.80 -7.15
CA GLY A 15 5.55 -6.65 -7.74
C GLY A 15 6.73 -6.95 -6.81
N LYS A 16 6.91 -6.20 -5.72
CA LYS A 16 8.01 -6.39 -4.76
C LYS A 16 7.64 -5.90 -3.35
N GLY A 17 8.51 -6.20 -2.38
CA GLY A 17 8.50 -5.62 -1.04
C GLY A 17 7.18 -5.85 -0.29
N ILE A 18 6.64 -4.78 0.32
CA ILE A 18 5.42 -4.85 1.13
C ILE A 18 4.24 -5.35 0.29
N GLY A 19 4.06 -4.81 -0.91
CA GLY A 19 2.96 -5.21 -1.79
C GLY A 19 3.01 -6.68 -2.20
N ALA A 20 4.19 -7.26 -2.42
CA ALA A 20 4.35 -8.68 -2.70
C ALA A 20 3.93 -9.56 -1.51
N GLY A 21 4.32 -9.19 -0.28
CA GLY A 21 3.86 -9.89 0.93
C GLY A 21 2.36 -9.80 1.12
N ILE A 22 1.75 -8.64 0.84
CA ILE A 22 0.29 -8.46 0.87
C ILE A 22 -0.39 -9.43 -0.09
N VAL A 23 0.01 -9.44 -1.36
CA VAL A 23 -0.59 -10.31 -2.39
C VAL A 23 -0.45 -11.79 -2.01
N ARG A 24 0.72 -12.21 -1.53
CA ARG A 24 0.93 -13.61 -1.11
C ARG A 24 -0.04 -14.03 -0.02
N VAL A 25 -0.26 -13.20 0.98
CA VAL A 25 -1.20 -13.50 2.09
C VAL A 25 -2.64 -13.50 1.60
N LEU A 26 -3.05 -12.51 0.80
CA LEU A 26 -4.41 -12.46 0.26
C LEU A 26 -4.70 -13.68 -0.63
N CYS A 27 -3.77 -14.04 -1.51
CA CYS A 27 -3.93 -15.20 -2.38
C CYS A 27 -3.94 -16.52 -1.62
N SER A 28 -3.14 -16.66 -0.55
CA SER A 28 -3.18 -17.85 0.33
C SER A 28 -4.51 -18.01 1.06
N ALA A 29 -5.27 -16.91 1.23
CA ALA A 29 -6.61 -16.92 1.79
C ALA A 29 -7.71 -17.08 0.72
N GLY A 30 -7.35 -17.38 -0.54
CA GLY A 30 -8.29 -17.61 -1.64
C GLY A 30 -8.74 -16.33 -2.36
N ILE A 31 -8.21 -15.14 -2.03
CA ILE A 31 -8.56 -13.89 -2.70
C ILE A 31 -7.72 -13.77 -3.99
N ARG A 32 -8.38 -13.59 -5.12
CA ARG A 32 -7.71 -13.38 -6.42
C ARG A 32 -7.12 -11.98 -6.50
N CYS A 33 -5.87 -11.83 -6.97
CA CYS A 33 -5.16 -10.57 -6.92
C CYS A 33 -4.63 -10.10 -8.27
N LEU A 34 -4.81 -8.80 -8.58
CA LEU A 34 -4.00 -8.13 -9.57
C LEU A 34 -2.70 -7.65 -8.92
N ILE A 35 -1.56 -8.08 -9.49
CA ILE A 35 -0.21 -7.61 -9.16
C ILE A 35 0.14 -6.44 -10.08
N ASN A 36 0.34 -5.25 -9.52
CA ASN A 36 0.80 -4.09 -10.30
C ASN A 36 2.28 -3.83 -10.08
N CYS A 37 2.99 -3.56 -11.16
CA CYS A 37 4.34 -2.99 -11.14
C CYS A 37 4.44 -1.84 -12.15
N ASN A 38 5.32 -0.86 -11.91
CA ASN A 38 5.59 0.19 -12.90
C ASN A 38 6.77 -0.19 -13.81
N THR A 39 7.95 -0.46 -13.26
CA THR A 39 9.19 -0.62 -14.03
C THR A 39 9.77 -2.02 -13.98
N ASN A 40 9.68 -2.71 -12.87
CA ASN A 40 10.35 -4.00 -12.68
C ASN A 40 9.37 -5.17 -12.83
N ARG A 41 9.14 -5.59 -14.06
CA ARG A 41 8.25 -6.70 -14.39
C ARG A 41 8.80 -8.04 -13.87
N GLN A 42 10.12 -8.25 -13.91
CA GLN A 42 10.74 -9.49 -13.43
C GLN A 42 10.44 -9.77 -11.97
N MET A 43 10.50 -8.75 -11.10
CA MET A 43 10.13 -8.93 -9.69
C MET A 43 8.65 -9.25 -9.50
N ALA A 44 7.78 -8.72 -10.36
CA ALA A 44 6.36 -9.08 -10.33
C ALA A 44 6.14 -10.53 -10.79
N GLU A 45 6.91 -11.02 -11.75
CA GLU A 45 6.89 -12.42 -12.19
C GLU A 45 7.39 -13.37 -11.09
N ASP A 46 8.43 -12.98 -10.35
CA ASP A 46 8.88 -13.74 -9.17
C ASP A 46 7.77 -13.81 -8.10
N THR A 47 7.09 -12.69 -7.84
CA THR A 47 5.95 -12.66 -6.92
C THR A 47 4.80 -13.55 -7.41
N LEU A 48 4.44 -13.47 -8.69
CA LEU A 48 3.40 -14.30 -9.29
C LEU A 48 3.73 -15.79 -9.21
N ARG A 49 4.99 -16.17 -9.45
CA ARG A 49 5.45 -17.54 -9.31
C ARG A 49 5.23 -18.06 -7.88
N LEU A 50 5.63 -17.31 -6.87
CA LEU A 50 5.43 -17.67 -5.47
C LEU A 50 3.94 -17.82 -5.10
N VAL A 51 3.08 -16.94 -5.63
CA VAL A 51 1.62 -17.03 -5.44
C VAL A 51 1.08 -18.34 -6.04
N ARG A 52 1.49 -18.68 -7.28
CA ARG A 52 1.04 -19.90 -7.96
C ARG A 52 1.55 -21.19 -7.29
N GLU A 53 2.79 -21.19 -6.83
CA GLU A 53 3.38 -22.31 -6.08
C GLU A 53 2.61 -22.57 -4.76
N ALA A 54 2.01 -21.54 -4.17
CA ALA A 54 1.14 -21.64 -3.00
C ALA A 54 -0.34 -21.95 -3.34
N GLY A 55 -0.67 -22.19 -4.62
CA GLY A 55 -2.03 -22.49 -5.06
C GLY A 55 -2.95 -21.28 -5.23
N GLY A 56 -2.41 -20.04 -5.14
CA GLY A 56 -3.18 -18.80 -5.29
C GLY A 56 -3.37 -18.40 -6.75
N GLU A 57 -4.35 -17.52 -7.00
CA GLU A 57 -4.64 -16.96 -8.33
C GLU A 57 -4.28 -15.48 -8.37
N ALA A 58 -3.40 -15.10 -9.31
CA ALA A 58 -3.06 -13.71 -9.59
C ALA A 58 -2.65 -13.52 -11.05
N PHE A 59 -2.65 -12.25 -11.50
CA PHE A 59 -2.04 -11.85 -12.77
C PHE A 59 -1.36 -10.50 -12.65
N ILE A 60 -0.48 -10.18 -13.61
CA ILE A 60 0.35 -8.96 -13.60
C ILE A 60 -0.17 -7.96 -14.62
N VAL A 61 -0.28 -6.71 -14.18
CA VAL A 61 -0.44 -5.55 -15.07
C VAL A 61 0.65 -4.53 -14.78
N GLN A 62 1.41 -4.17 -15.81
CA GLN A 62 2.41 -3.11 -15.73
C GLN A 62 1.75 -1.77 -16.03
N ALA A 63 1.74 -0.87 -15.06
CA ALA A 63 1.14 0.47 -15.17
C ALA A 63 1.70 1.42 -14.12
N ASP A 64 1.79 2.70 -14.48
CA ASP A 64 2.14 3.79 -13.59
C ASP A 64 0.87 4.44 -13.02
N VAL A 65 0.66 4.33 -11.72
CA VAL A 65 -0.51 4.92 -11.03
C VAL A 65 -0.51 6.45 -11.07
N SER A 66 0.61 7.09 -11.44
CA SER A 66 0.68 8.53 -11.63
C SER A 66 0.09 9.00 -12.97
N ASP A 67 -0.07 8.09 -13.93
CA ASP A 67 -0.73 8.33 -15.21
C ASP A 67 -2.23 7.98 -15.12
N PRO A 68 -3.16 8.90 -15.42
CA PRO A 68 -4.59 8.65 -15.29
C PRO A 68 -5.11 7.51 -16.17
N ALA A 69 -4.60 7.37 -17.41
CA ALA A 69 -5.04 6.33 -18.32
C ALA A 69 -4.56 4.94 -17.85
N GLN A 70 -3.31 4.87 -17.38
CA GLN A 70 -2.75 3.63 -16.86
C GLN A 70 -3.37 3.24 -15.50
N ALA A 71 -3.68 4.20 -14.62
CA ALA A 71 -4.43 3.92 -13.39
C ALA A 71 -5.80 3.30 -13.70
N ARG A 72 -6.52 3.84 -14.70
CA ARG A 72 -7.79 3.28 -15.17
C ARG A 72 -7.63 1.87 -15.73
N SER A 73 -6.62 1.64 -16.58
CA SER A 73 -6.37 0.32 -17.18
C SER A 73 -6.14 -0.80 -16.16
N LEU A 74 -5.66 -0.48 -14.94
CA LEU A 74 -5.56 -1.46 -13.86
C LEU A 74 -6.94 -1.97 -13.42
N VAL A 75 -7.91 -1.07 -13.27
CA VAL A 75 -9.27 -1.43 -12.89
C VAL A 75 -9.97 -2.15 -14.03
N ASP A 76 -9.84 -1.64 -15.27
CA ASP A 76 -10.41 -2.25 -16.47
C ASP A 76 -9.93 -3.71 -16.63
N ALA A 77 -8.63 -3.98 -16.42
CA ALA A 77 -8.07 -5.32 -16.50
C ALA A 77 -8.63 -6.28 -15.42
N VAL A 78 -8.91 -5.78 -14.22
CA VAL A 78 -9.59 -6.58 -13.17
C VAL A 78 -11.01 -6.92 -13.60
N MET A 79 -11.74 -5.94 -14.09
CA MET A 79 -13.12 -6.11 -14.52
C MET A 79 -13.25 -7.03 -15.74
N GLU A 80 -12.35 -6.89 -16.72
CA GLU A 80 -12.28 -7.78 -17.89
C GLU A 80 -12.04 -9.22 -17.50
N ARG A 81 -11.14 -9.45 -16.51
CA ARG A 81 -10.74 -10.80 -16.12
C ARG A 81 -11.73 -11.49 -15.19
N TRP A 82 -12.28 -10.78 -14.21
CA TRP A 82 -13.09 -11.38 -13.13
C TRP A 82 -14.47 -10.77 -12.94
N GLY A 83 -14.79 -9.67 -13.62
CA GLY A 83 -16.11 -9.03 -13.55
C GLY A 83 -16.45 -8.36 -12.22
N ARG A 84 -15.52 -8.31 -11.27
CA ARG A 84 -15.73 -7.74 -9.93
C ARG A 84 -14.47 -7.17 -9.31
N LEU A 85 -14.64 -6.23 -8.39
CA LEU A 85 -13.57 -5.71 -7.54
C LEU A 85 -14.11 -5.48 -6.12
N ASP A 86 -13.51 -6.10 -5.13
CA ASP A 86 -13.94 -6.05 -3.74
C ASP A 86 -12.96 -5.30 -2.83
N ILE A 87 -11.68 -5.34 -3.17
CA ILE A 87 -10.61 -4.82 -2.33
C ILE A 87 -9.65 -3.99 -3.17
N LEU A 88 -9.45 -2.74 -2.75
CA LEU A 88 -8.38 -1.90 -3.27
C LEU A 88 -7.31 -1.70 -2.19
N VAL A 89 -6.06 -2.06 -2.50
CA VAL A 89 -4.91 -1.76 -1.64
C VAL A 89 -4.00 -0.77 -2.36
N ASN A 90 -4.00 0.46 -1.91
CA ASN A 90 -3.09 1.51 -2.35
C ASN A 90 -1.75 1.38 -1.62
N ASN A 91 -0.75 0.82 -2.31
CA ASN A 91 0.59 0.60 -1.75
C ASN A 91 1.69 1.25 -2.58
N ALA A 92 1.49 1.49 -3.89
CA ALA A 92 2.50 2.12 -4.75
C ALA A 92 2.96 3.47 -4.17
N ALA A 93 4.25 3.61 -3.94
CA ALA A 93 4.83 4.84 -3.41
C ALA A 93 6.32 4.93 -3.78
N MET A 94 6.83 6.14 -3.71
CA MET A 94 8.27 6.40 -3.80
C MET A 94 8.73 7.30 -2.66
N GLN A 95 10.05 7.30 -2.44
CA GLN A 95 10.73 8.07 -1.42
C GLN A 95 12.10 8.49 -1.96
N TYR A 96 12.53 9.73 -1.67
CA TYR A 96 13.78 10.26 -2.23
C TYR A 96 14.90 10.46 -1.22
N ASN A 97 14.62 10.50 0.09
CA ASN A 97 15.58 10.80 1.15
C ASN A 97 16.30 12.15 0.92
N ARG A 98 15.51 13.24 0.86
CA ARG A 98 15.98 14.61 0.64
C ARG A 98 15.59 15.52 1.79
N PHE A 99 16.46 16.45 2.15
CA PHE A 99 16.12 17.54 3.05
C PHE A 99 15.17 18.54 2.38
N VAL A 100 14.56 19.41 3.18
CA VAL A 100 13.56 20.38 2.69
C VAL A 100 14.11 21.28 1.58
N ASP A 101 15.34 21.74 1.72
CA ASP A 101 16.06 22.63 0.81
C ASP A 101 16.67 21.91 -0.41
N GLU A 102 16.69 20.59 -0.41
CA GLU A 102 17.17 19.77 -1.52
C GLU A 102 16.07 19.36 -2.51
N TYR A 103 14.81 19.65 -2.21
CA TYR A 103 13.69 19.37 -3.11
C TYR A 103 13.54 20.49 -4.15
N ASP A 104 13.69 20.16 -5.42
CA ASP A 104 13.15 20.98 -6.48
C ASP A 104 11.64 20.70 -6.71
N LEU A 105 10.98 21.61 -7.41
CA LEU A 105 9.52 21.48 -7.66
C LEU A 105 9.17 20.28 -8.54
N THR A 106 10.04 19.86 -9.44
CA THR A 106 9.80 18.70 -10.32
C THR A 106 9.79 17.43 -9.52
N LEU A 107 10.78 17.26 -8.65
CA LEU A 107 10.90 16.12 -7.77
C LEU A 107 9.72 16.04 -6.79
N LEU A 108 9.37 17.17 -6.19
CA LEU A 108 8.24 17.26 -5.27
C LEU A 108 6.91 16.94 -5.97
N ARG A 109 6.67 17.50 -7.15
CA ARG A 109 5.47 17.21 -7.96
C ARG A 109 5.38 15.74 -8.32
N ARG A 110 6.49 15.12 -8.72
CA ARG A 110 6.53 13.69 -9.04
C ARG A 110 6.17 12.83 -7.83
N LEU A 111 6.73 13.15 -6.67
CA LEU A 111 6.44 12.46 -5.42
C LEU A 111 4.95 12.54 -5.05
N TRP A 112 4.36 13.74 -5.13
CA TRP A 112 2.94 13.97 -4.87
C TRP A 112 2.05 13.24 -5.88
N ASN A 113 2.41 13.29 -7.16
CA ASN A 113 1.62 12.67 -8.21
C ASN A 113 1.53 11.15 -8.06
N ILE A 114 2.61 10.50 -7.58
CA ILE A 114 2.63 9.06 -7.30
C ILE A 114 1.95 8.77 -5.95
N ASN A 115 2.44 9.34 -4.85
CA ASN A 115 2.06 8.92 -3.51
C ASN A 115 0.65 9.36 -3.10
N VAL A 116 0.20 10.53 -3.54
CA VAL A 116 -1.12 11.09 -3.20
C VAL A 116 -2.07 10.99 -4.40
N GLY A 117 -1.64 11.53 -5.54
CA GLY A 117 -2.43 11.50 -6.77
C GLY A 117 -2.76 10.07 -7.24
N GLY A 118 -1.79 9.15 -7.12
CA GLY A 118 -2.01 7.74 -7.45
C GLY A 118 -3.09 7.10 -6.58
N TYR A 119 -3.04 7.31 -5.26
CA TYR A 119 -4.05 6.77 -4.33
C TYR A 119 -5.44 7.33 -4.63
N TRP A 120 -5.53 8.66 -4.81
CA TRP A 120 -6.78 9.31 -5.15
C TRP A 120 -7.36 8.80 -6.47
N ARG A 121 -6.54 8.66 -7.53
CA ARG A 121 -6.99 8.12 -8.82
C ARG A 121 -7.49 6.70 -8.69
N MET A 122 -6.74 5.83 -8.03
CA MET A 122 -7.15 4.44 -7.83
C MET A 122 -8.47 4.32 -7.07
N ILE A 123 -8.67 5.14 -6.02
CA ILE A 123 -9.95 5.21 -5.31
C ILE A 123 -11.07 5.63 -6.28
N ARG A 124 -10.86 6.70 -7.04
CA ARG A 124 -11.85 7.21 -8.01
C ARG A 124 -12.24 6.17 -9.06
N GLU A 125 -11.25 5.51 -9.67
CA GLU A 125 -11.50 4.52 -10.73
C GLU A 125 -12.11 3.22 -10.19
N ALA A 126 -11.73 2.81 -8.98
CA ALA A 126 -12.23 1.58 -8.35
C ALA A 126 -13.65 1.74 -7.75
N CYS A 127 -13.99 2.94 -7.29
CA CYS A 127 -15.21 3.20 -6.52
C CYS A 127 -16.52 2.73 -7.19
N PRO A 128 -16.76 2.91 -8.52
CA PRO A 128 -17.98 2.42 -9.17
C PRO A 128 -18.19 0.90 -9.05
N TYR A 129 -17.10 0.15 -9.00
CA TYR A 129 -17.12 -1.31 -8.89
C TYR A 129 -17.15 -1.78 -7.44
N LEU A 130 -16.44 -1.10 -6.55
CA LEU A 130 -16.49 -1.35 -5.11
C LEU A 130 -17.93 -1.18 -4.56
N ARG A 131 -18.70 -0.22 -5.06
CA ARG A 131 -20.12 -0.05 -4.70
C ARG A 131 -21.00 -1.25 -5.04
N GLN A 132 -20.56 -2.12 -5.94
CA GLN A 132 -21.27 -3.33 -6.33
C GLN A 132 -20.83 -4.55 -5.51
N SER A 133 -19.78 -4.43 -4.73
CA SER A 133 -19.28 -5.51 -3.87
C SER A 133 -20.14 -5.62 -2.60
N PRO A 134 -20.46 -6.83 -2.14
CA PRO A 134 -21.16 -7.03 -0.87
C PRO A 134 -20.27 -6.75 0.35
N LEU A 135 -18.95 -6.66 0.16
CA LEU A 135 -18.00 -6.41 1.25
C LEU A 135 -16.81 -5.55 0.74
N PRO A 136 -17.08 -4.28 0.35
CA PRO A 136 -16.07 -3.44 -0.27
C PRO A 136 -15.06 -2.89 0.75
N ARG A 137 -13.78 -2.88 0.37
CA ARG A 137 -12.67 -2.47 1.25
C ARG A 137 -11.64 -1.64 0.51
N ILE A 138 -11.20 -0.53 1.11
CA ILE A 138 -10.08 0.27 0.65
C ILE A 138 -9.04 0.33 1.77
N ILE A 139 -7.81 -0.07 1.48
CA ILE A 139 -6.70 -0.01 2.41
C ILE A 139 -5.60 0.87 1.81
N ASN A 140 -5.23 1.92 2.50
CA ASN A 140 -4.14 2.82 2.13
C ASN A 140 -2.88 2.49 2.95
N ILE A 141 -1.74 2.31 2.29
CA ILE A 141 -0.47 2.09 2.98
C ILE A 141 0.16 3.44 3.33
N GLY A 142 0.05 3.79 4.59
CA GLY A 142 0.65 4.96 5.21
C GLY A 142 2.05 4.70 5.75
N SER A 143 2.50 5.61 6.62
CA SER A 143 3.75 5.51 7.36
C SER A 143 3.60 6.19 8.71
N VAL A 144 4.38 5.77 9.71
CA VAL A 144 4.53 6.51 10.98
C VAL A 144 5.00 7.95 10.73
N HIS A 145 5.71 8.18 9.63
CA HIS A 145 6.16 9.51 9.19
C HIS A 145 5.06 10.43 8.66
N GLY A 146 3.85 9.95 8.48
CA GLY A 146 2.67 10.82 8.28
C GLY A 146 2.19 11.53 9.56
N LYS A 147 2.75 11.19 10.72
CA LYS A 147 2.47 11.82 12.02
C LYS A 147 3.75 12.29 12.73
N ARG A 148 4.87 11.63 12.48
CA ARG A 148 6.17 11.94 13.10
C ARG A 148 7.18 12.35 12.03
N PRO A 149 8.08 13.30 12.29
CA PRO A 149 9.10 13.68 11.32
C PRO A 149 10.04 12.52 11.02
N THR A 150 10.60 12.52 9.80
CA THR A 150 11.59 11.52 9.36
C THR A 150 13.02 11.95 9.68
N CYS A 151 13.28 13.24 9.81
CA CYS A 151 14.61 13.86 9.82
C CYS A 151 15.41 13.73 8.50
N PHE A 152 14.84 13.15 7.43
CA PHE A 152 15.57 12.91 6.18
C PHE A 152 14.72 12.95 4.90
N ASP A 153 13.41 13.12 5.00
CA ASP A 153 12.54 13.20 3.81
C ASP A 153 11.21 13.93 4.11
N ALA A 154 11.27 15.24 4.04
CA ALA A 154 10.11 16.08 4.28
C ALA A 154 8.99 15.84 3.25
N GLY A 155 9.34 15.71 1.97
CA GLY A 155 8.39 15.49 0.89
C GLY A 155 7.58 14.19 1.11
N TYR A 156 8.27 13.12 1.44
CA TYR A 156 7.62 11.84 1.75
C TYR A 156 6.69 11.95 2.97
N ALA A 157 7.17 12.54 4.06
CA ALA A 157 6.38 12.72 5.27
C ALA A 157 5.09 13.51 4.99
N MET A 158 5.17 14.58 4.19
CA MET A 158 4.02 15.38 3.75
C MET A 158 3.02 14.52 2.99
N THR A 159 3.47 13.69 2.02
CA THR A 159 2.56 12.80 1.27
C THR A 159 1.89 11.76 2.17
N LYS A 160 2.60 11.23 3.15
CA LYS A 160 2.02 10.25 4.10
C LYS A 160 1.07 10.90 5.10
N GLY A 161 1.25 12.19 5.43
CA GLY A 161 0.26 13.00 6.14
C GLY A 161 -1.01 13.22 5.32
N ALA A 162 -0.88 13.54 4.03
CA ALA A 162 -2.00 13.69 3.10
C ALA A 162 -2.82 12.39 2.96
N ILE A 163 -2.16 11.23 2.86
CA ILE A 163 -2.85 9.91 2.79
C ILE A 163 -3.68 9.66 4.06
N ARG A 164 -3.21 10.08 5.23
CA ARG A 164 -3.99 9.95 6.48
C ARG A 164 -5.30 10.73 6.41
N MET A 165 -5.27 11.96 5.86
CA MET A 165 -6.48 12.77 5.72
C MET A 165 -7.36 12.23 4.60
N LEU A 166 -6.79 11.87 3.43
CA LEU A 166 -7.54 11.23 2.34
C LEU A 166 -8.30 9.97 2.82
N THR A 167 -7.71 9.18 3.70
CA THR A 167 -8.36 7.99 4.27
C THR A 167 -9.61 8.36 5.06
N ARG A 168 -9.55 9.41 5.88
CA ARG A 168 -10.66 9.86 6.72
C ARG A 168 -11.79 10.46 5.91
N GLU A 169 -11.45 11.33 4.96
CA GLU A 169 -12.43 11.93 4.05
C GLU A 169 -13.13 10.86 3.22
N ALA A 170 -12.36 9.97 2.59
CA ALA A 170 -12.95 8.88 1.80
C ALA A 170 -13.80 7.92 2.67
N ALA A 171 -13.41 7.65 3.92
CA ALA A 171 -14.22 6.84 4.83
C ALA A 171 -15.57 7.50 5.14
N LEU A 172 -15.57 8.81 5.35
CA LEU A 172 -16.79 9.58 5.61
C LEU A 172 -17.70 9.66 4.36
N GLU A 173 -17.11 9.96 3.21
CA GLU A 173 -17.84 10.10 1.94
C GLU A 173 -18.49 8.77 1.49
N PHE A 174 -17.81 7.64 1.72
CA PHE A 174 -18.28 6.32 1.29
C PHE A 174 -19.04 5.53 2.37
N LEU A 175 -19.28 6.13 3.52
CA LEU A 175 -20.06 5.50 4.59
C LEU A 175 -21.45 5.02 4.10
N PRO A 176 -22.21 5.82 3.29
CA PRO A 176 -23.48 5.38 2.77
C PRO A 176 -23.40 4.17 1.81
N ASP A 177 -22.25 3.98 1.17
CA ASP A 177 -21.98 2.88 0.25
C ASP A 177 -21.49 1.59 0.97
N GLY A 178 -21.33 1.62 2.30
CA GLY A 178 -20.78 0.50 3.08
C GLY A 178 -19.30 0.19 2.82
N ILE A 179 -18.58 1.08 2.13
CA ILE A 179 -17.15 0.91 1.84
C ILE A 179 -16.35 1.34 3.07
N THR A 180 -15.60 0.43 3.67
CA THR A 180 -14.66 0.84 4.72
C THR A 180 -13.34 1.28 4.10
N VAL A 181 -12.79 2.39 4.60
CA VAL A 181 -11.50 2.94 4.16
C VAL A 181 -10.59 3.10 5.36
N ASN A 182 -9.48 2.37 5.37
CA ASN A 182 -8.52 2.41 6.48
C ASN A 182 -7.08 2.63 5.99
N CYS A 183 -6.22 3.11 6.88
CA CYS A 183 -4.81 3.33 6.62
C CYS A 183 -3.95 2.47 7.55
N LEU A 184 -2.99 1.72 7.02
CA LEU A 184 -1.96 1.09 7.82
C LEU A 184 -0.73 2.00 7.88
N THR A 185 -0.42 2.54 9.05
CA THR A 185 0.74 3.42 9.26
C THR A 185 1.94 2.57 9.68
N LEU A 186 2.78 2.25 8.70
CA LEU A 186 3.88 1.32 8.89
C LEU A 186 5.13 2.01 9.45
N GLY A 187 5.83 1.32 10.35
CA GLY A 187 7.21 1.59 10.71
C GLY A 187 8.19 0.97 9.72
N GLY A 188 9.43 0.72 10.14
CA GLY A 188 10.42 0.06 9.31
C GLY A 188 10.00 -1.37 8.97
N CYS A 189 9.92 -1.66 7.66
CA CYS A 189 9.62 -2.99 7.14
C CYS A 189 10.88 -3.68 6.63
N ARG A 190 10.97 -5.00 6.81
CA ARG A 190 12.03 -5.82 6.25
C ARG A 190 11.74 -6.04 4.76
N ILE A 191 12.40 -5.26 3.93
CA ILE A 191 12.29 -5.35 2.47
C ILE A 191 13.64 -5.81 1.94
N GLU A 192 13.65 -6.85 1.10
CA GLU A 192 14.86 -7.24 0.39
C GLU A 192 15.07 -6.28 -0.77
N PHE A 193 16.13 -5.48 -0.67
CA PHE A 193 16.60 -4.64 -1.77
C PHE A 193 17.66 -5.40 -2.53
N LYS A 194 17.48 -5.59 -3.84
CA LYS A 194 18.60 -5.96 -4.70
C LYS A 194 19.55 -4.75 -4.73
N THR A 195 20.82 -4.98 -4.39
CA THR A 195 21.90 -3.99 -4.51
C THR A 195 21.87 -3.39 -5.91
N GLY A 196 21.65 -2.07 -6.02
CA GLY A 196 21.56 -1.34 -7.29
C GLY A 196 20.20 -0.74 -7.62
N ASP A 197 19.19 -0.84 -6.74
CA ASP A 197 17.93 -0.11 -6.93
C ASP A 197 18.19 1.40 -6.72
N PRO A 198 18.06 2.26 -7.78
CA PRO A 198 18.31 3.70 -7.68
C PRO A 198 17.41 4.42 -6.69
N ALA A 199 16.30 3.81 -6.26
CA ALA A 199 15.42 4.33 -5.23
C ALA A 199 16.07 4.30 -3.83
N PHE A 200 17.17 3.59 -3.69
CA PHE A 200 17.93 3.49 -2.45
C PHE A 200 19.28 4.21 -2.54
N HIS A 201 19.24 5.51 -2.59
CA HIS A 201 20.43 6.28 -2.27
C HIS A 201 20.72 6.08 -0.77
N SER A 202 21.92 5.61 -0.52
CA SER A 202 22.48 5.27 0.77
C SER A 202 22.30 6.38 1.82
N TYR A 203 21.10 6.47 2.40
CA TYR A 203 20.96 7.16 3.66
C TYR A 203 21.58 6.24 4.72
N ARG A 204 22.74 6.63 5.22
CA ARG A 204 23.19 6.18 6.53
C ARG A 204 22.51 7.09 7.55
N PRO A 205 21.48 6.61 8.29
CA PRO A 205 21.01 7.37 9.42
C PRO A 205 22.24 7.59 10.29
N LYS A 206 22.62 8.86 10.58
CA LYS A 206 23.37 9.14 11.79
C LYS A 206 22.56 8.44 12.85
N ALA A 207 23.12 7.41 13.47
CA ALA A 207 22.43 6.64 14.47
C ALA A 207 21.81 7.63 15.45
N VAL A 208 20.49 7.84 15.35
CA VAL A 208 19.77 8.53 16.39
C VAL A 208 19.82 7.53 17.53
N MET A 209 20.82 7.70 18.37
CA MET A 209 21.01 6.88 19.56
C MET A 209 19.75 7.03 20.36
N ASN A 210 19.00 5.95 20.52
CA ASN A 210 17.94 5.88 21.49
C ASN A 210 18.54 6.27 22.86
N PRO A 211 18.09 7.39 23.47
CA PRO A 211 18.66 7.85 24.75
C PRO A 211 18.55 6.82 25.87
N SER A 212 17.63 5.85 25.76
CA SER A 212 17.42 4.79 26.73
C SER A 212 18.30 3.56 26.53
N GLY A 213 19.13 3.50 25.49
CA GLY A 213 19.96 2.33 25.17
C GLY A 213 19.16 1.06 24.82
N ARG A 214 17.82 1.13 24.78
CA ARG A 214 16.96 0.01 24.41
C ARG A 214 17.02 -0.20 22.89
N ARG A 215 17.23 -1.42 22.45
CA ARG A 215 17.19 -1.73 21.02
C ARG A 215 15.82 -1.40 20.48
N ALA A 216 15.79 -0.71 19.34
CA ALA A 216 14.59 -0.59 18.55
C ALA A 216 14.00 -2.00 18.32
N SER A 217 12.69 -2.09 18.41
CA SER A 217 11.92 -3.25 18.04
C SER A 217 12.30 -3.76 16.64
N ARG A 218 12.02 -5.02 16.37
CA ARG A 218 12.28 -5.65 15.06
C ARG A 218 11.60 -4.92 13.90
N LEU A 219 12.10 -5.11 12.70
CA LEU A 219 11.41 -4.72 11.47
C LEU A 219 10.15 -5.56 11.28
N ILE A 220 9.09 -4.96 10.74
CA ILE A 220 7.85 -5.64 10.36
C ILE A 220 8.11 -6.47 9.09
N LEU A 221 7.53 -7.65 9.01
CA LEU A 221 7.55 -8.45 7.79
C LEU A 221 6.41 -8.02 6.85
N PRO A 222 6.62 -8.04 5.52
CA PRO A 222 5.56 -7.77 4.55
C PRO A 222 4.30 -8.63 4.74
N GLU A 223 4.45 -9.88 5.12
CA GLU A 223 3.36 -10.81 5.40
C GLU A 223 2.53 -10.40 6.62
N GLU A 224 3.14 -9.78 7.64
CA GLU A 224 2.39 -9.27 8.79
C GLU A 224 1.45 -8.12 8.37
N VAL A 225 1.89 -7.28 7.41
CA VAL A 225 1.03 -6.26 6.80
C VAL A 225 -0.12 -6.94 6.04
N GLY A 226 0.18 -8.00 5.28
CA GLY A 226 -0.82 -8.80 4.59
C GLY A 226 -1.88 -9.39 5.52
N HIS A 227 -1.49 -9.95 6.65
CA HIS A 227 -2.42 -10.51 7.65
C HIS A 227 -3.32 -9.45 8.29
N MET A 228 -2.79 -8.26 8.57
CA MET A 228 -3.62 -7.14 9.07
C MET A 228 -4.62 -6.70 7.99
N ILE A 229 -4.20 -6.62 6.72
CA ILE A 229 -5.11 -6.30 5.62
C ILE A 229 -6.18 -7.38 5.48
N LEU A 230 -5.82 -8.65 5.56
CA LEU A 230 -6.78 -9.76 5.50
C LEU A 230 -7.85 -9.62 6.58
N TYR A 231 -7.46 -9.28 7.82
CA TYR A 231 -8.40 -8.99 8.90
C TYR A 231 -9.30 -7.79 8.56
N LEU A 232 -8.73 -6.65 8.15
CA LEU A 232 -9.51 -5.46 7.80
C LEU A 232 -10.45 -5.68 6.60
N CYS A 233 -10.14 -6.66 5.77
CA CYS A 233 -11.00 -7.05 4.66
C CYS A 233 -12.07 -8.08 5.04
N SER A 234 -12.06 -8.59 6.26
CA SER A 234 -13.05 -9.55 6.73
C SER A 234 -14.37 -8.89 7.15
N PRO A 235 -15.47 -9.66 7.27
CA PRO A 235 -16.74 -9.18 7.80
C PRO A 235 -16.62 -8.66 9.25
N GLU A 236 -15.75 -9.28 10.07
CA GLU A 236 -15.53 -8.97 11.48
C GLU A 236 -14.96 -7.56 11.67
N ALA A 237 -14.30 -7.01 10.65
CA ALA A 237 -13.74 -5.66 10.67
C ALA A 237 -14.69 -4.59 10.09
N SER A 238 -15.96 -4.90 9.83
CA SER A 238 -16.91 -3.94 9.21
C SER A 238 -17.17 -2.69 10.06
N GLY A 239 -16.92 -2.73 11.36
CA GLY A 239 -16.96 -1.57 12.24
C GLY A 239 -15.71 -0.69 12.22
N VAL A 240 -14.66 -1.06 11.47
CA VAL A 240 -13.40 -0.33 11.42
C VAL A 240 -13.33 0.48 10.13
N THR A 241 -13.50 1.79 10.20
CA THR A 241 -13.37 2.70 9.05
C THR A 241 -12.84 4.07 9.48
N GLY A 242 -12.09 4.74 8.61
CA GLY A 242 -11.49 6.05 8.85
C GLY A 242 -10.26 6.02 9.78
N ASP A 243 -9.80 4.85 10.17
CA ASP A 243 -8.70 4.73 11.13
C ASP A 243 -7.32 4.67 10.46
N CYS A 244 -6.31 5.05 11.25
CA CYS A 244 -4.90 5.00 10.90
C CYS A 244 -4.19 4.06 11.87
N ILE A 245 -4.28 2.77 11.61
CA ILE A 245 -3.76 1.70 12.45
C ILE A 245 -2.24 1.65 12.35
N ARG A 246 -1.57 1.75 13.50
CA ARG A 246 -0.11 1.73 13.54
C ARG A 246 0.43 0.30 13.62
N MET A 247 1.33 -0.02 12.71
CA MET A 247 2.10 -1.25 12.69
C MET A 247 3.60 -0.90 12.62
N ASP A 248 4.27 -0.84 13.75
CA ASP A 248 5.67 -0.43 13.82
C ASP A 248 6.49 -1.22 14.84
N ALA A 249 5.95 -2.30 15.36
CA ALA A 249 6.58 -3.11 16.41
C ALA A 249 7.11 -2.26 17.59
N GLY A 250 6.43 -1.15 17.93
CA GLY A 250 6.82 -0.23 19.00
C GLY A 250 7.91 0.78 18.63
N GLN A 251 8.42 0.80 17.39
CA GLN A 251 9.52 1.71 16.99
C GLN A 251 9.21 3.17 17.31
N SER A 252 7.99 3.63 17.06
CA SER A 252 7.62 5.03 17.29
C SER A 252 7.21 5.34 18.75
N LEU A 253 7.27 4.38 19.66
CA LEU A 253 7.06 4.62 21.09
C LEU A 253 8.36 4.95 21.83
N VAL A 254 9.50 4.69 21.20
CA VAL A 254 10.83 4.76 21.83
C VAL A 254 11.56 6.06 21.47
N PHE A 255 10.96 6.92 20.59
CA PHE A 255 11.54 8.19 20.14
C PHE A 255 10.57 9.35 20.37
#